data_0139a153ef6b93a5437e93dbc1f161ca
#
_entry.id   0139a153ef6b93a5437e93dbc1f161ca
#
_cell.length_a   1.000
_cell.length_b   1.000
_cell.length_c   1.000
_cell.angle_alpha   90.00
_cell.angle_beta   90.00
_cell.angle_gamma   90.00
#
_symmetry.space_group_name_H-M   'P 1'
#
loop_
_entity.id
_entity.type
_entity.pdbx_description
1 polymer ?
#
loop_
_entity_poly.entity_id
_entity_poly.type
_entity_poly.pdbx_seq_one_letter_code
_entity_poly.pdbx_strand_id
1 'polypeptide(L)'
;SDTLTLRTDCLRGKTGDRVVHIRQMKTHPYEKPVSEEVAILIERSIQYTKEKYGETEYIFVRDSDPSLPVQYNWIQTQVVQMIREKDLRDDYGRLFGFGTHMYRHYYGVKLTEMHLDDWTIARLLGHSSVHNVKYYRKMSNQILADETRKVRERLSQMILENLDGWGKEYEQVRYDVSCK
;
A
#
# COMPACT_ATOMS: atom_id res chain seq x y z
N SER A 1 11.73 7.61 9.35
CA SER A 1 11.38 7.08 8.03
C SER A 1 11.82 8.07 6.96
N ASP A 2 12.13 7.58 5.77
CA ASP A 2 12.73 8.34 4.68
C ASP A 2 11.93 9.58 4.26
N THR A 3 10.60 9.54 4.40
CA THR A 3 9.73 10.70 4.13
C THR A 3 10.01 11.89 5.05
N LEU A 4 10.28 11.63 6.33
CA LEU A 4 10.53 12.69 7.32
C LEU A 4 11.92 13.32 7.19
N THR A 5 12.82 12.66 6.48
CA THR A 5 14.18 13.14 6.18
C THR A 5 14.32 13.60 4.74
N LEU A 6 13.20 13.85 4.03
CA LEU A 6 13.26 14.47 2.72
C LEU A 6 13.87 15.87 2.82
N ARG A 7 14.81 16.13 1.91
CA ARG A 7 15.49 17.42 1.82
C ARG A 7 14.70 18.38 0.94
N THR A 8 14.93 19.65 1.10
CA THR A 8 14.32 20.69 0.29
C THR A 8 14.74 20.64 -1.18
N ASP A 9 15.84 19.96 -1.51
CA ASP A 9 16.34 19.71 -2.87
C ASP A 9 15.92 18.35 -3.46
N CYS A 10 14.95 17.65 -2.83
CA CYS A 10 14.59 16.29 -3.20
C CYS A 10 13.81 16.18 -4.51
N LEU A 11 13.08 17.21 -4.92
CA LEU A 11 12.23 17.17 -6.11
C LEU A 11 13.02 17.59 -7.35
N ARG A 12 12.98 16.75 -8.39
CA ARG A 12 13.70 16.96 -9.65
C ARG A 12 12.79 16.69 -10.84
N GLY A 13 13.25 17.10 -12.04
CA GLY A 13 12.52 16.89 -13.30
C GLY A 13 11.58 18.05 -13.63
N LYS A 14 10.90 17.90 -14.79
CA LYS A 14 9.93 18.88 -15.29
C LYS A 14 8.51 18.41 -14.99
N THR A 15 7.53 19.31 -15.14
CA THR A 15 6.12 18.98 -15.06
C THR A 15 5.80 17.80 -15.98
N GLY A 16 5.17 16.77 -15.44
CA GLY A 16 4.85 15.51 -16.14
C GLY A 16 5.92 14.41 -16.06
N ASP A 17 7.16 14.74 -15.61
CA ASP A 17 8.24 13.76 -15.38
C ASP A 17 8.99 14.10 -14.06
N ARG A 18 8.24 14.11 -12.96
CA ARG A 18 8.75 14.45 -11.64
C ARG A 18 9.30 13.24 -10.91
N VAL A 19 10.47 13.37 -10.32
CA VAL A 19 11.10 12.35 -9.48
C VAL A 19 11.50 12.93 -8.14
N VAL A 20 11.33 12.13 -7.09
CA VAL A 20 11.83 12.44 -5.74
C VAL A 20 13.11 11.68 -5.49
N HIS A 21 14.16 12.41 -5.20
CA HIS A 21 15.45 11.85 -4.78
C HIS A 21 15.42 11.58 -3.26
N ILE A 22 15.54 10.32 -2.88
CA ILE A 22 15.47 9.86 -1.49
C ILE A 22 16.84 9.40 -1.04
N ARG A 23 17.40 10.07 -0.03
CA ARG A 23 18.65 9.67 0.62
C ARG A 23 18.33 8.77 1.81
N GLN A 24 18.35 7.45 1.61
CA GLN A 24 18.09 6.51 2.70
C GLN A 24 19.24 6.47 3.71
N MET A 25 18.91 6.42 5.00
CA MET A 25 19.93 6.31 6.07
C MET A 25 20.62 4.93 6.12
N LYS A 26 19.99 3.88 5.58
CA LYS A 26 20.41 2.48 5.74
C LYS A 26 20.85 1.80 4.44
N THR A 27 20.55 2.38 3.29
CA THR A 27 20.81 1.80 1.96
C THR A 27 21.30 2.88 1.00
N HIS A 28 21.35 2.55 -0.29
CA HIS A 28 21.76 3.52 -1.31
C HIS A 28 20.66 4.54 -1.59
N PRO A 29 21.02 5.79 -1.94
CA PRO A 29 20.04 6.75 -2.43
C PRO A 29 19.37 6.23 -3.69
N TYR A 30 18.08 6.53 -3.84
CA TYR A 30 17.30 6.13 -5.02
C TYR A 30 16.33 7.23 -5.43
N GLU A 31 15.91 7.18 -6.69
CA GLU A 31 14.90 8.08 -7.24
C GLU A 31 13.60 7.35 -7.45
N LYS A 32 12.50 8.03 -7.15
CA LYS A 32 11.16 7.50 -7.32
C LYS A 32 10.32 8.48 -8.14
N PRO A 33 9.72 8.04 -9.26
CA PRO A 33 8.74 8.86 -9.96
C PRO A 33 7.53 9.11 -9.07
N VAL A 34 6.99 10.31 -9.14
CA VAL A 34 5.80 10.74 -8.39
C VAL A 34 4.80 11.40 -9.32
N SER A 35 3.52 11.31 -8.95
CA SER A 35 2.47 12.04 -9.68
C SER A 35 2.61 13.55 -9.46
N GLU A 36 2.01 14.33 -10.36
CA GLU A 36 2.05 15.79 -10.26
C GLU A 36 1.39 16.29 -8.98
N GLU A 37 0.32 15.62 -8.50
CA GLU A 37 -0.33 15.98 -7.23
C GLU A 37 0.63 15.84 -6.05
N VAL A 38 1.41 14.75 -6.02
CA VAL A 38 2.42 14.53 -4.97
C VAL A 38 3.55 15.56 -5.09
N ALA A 39 3.99 15.89 -6.30
CA ALA A 39 5.01 16.91 -6.52
C ALA A 39 4.54 18.29 -6.01
N ILE A 40 3.31 18.70 -6.30
CA ILE A 40 2.70 19.94 -5.81
C ILE A 40 2.63 19.96 -4.27
N LEU A 41 2.28 18.83 -3.64
CA LEU A 41 2.26 18.74 -2.17
C LEU A 41 3.65 18.90 -1.57
N ILE A 42 4.68 18.34 -2.20
CA ILE A 42 6.07 18.50 -1.78
C ILE A 42 6.52 19.97 -1.95
N GLU A 43 6.25 20.59 -3.09
CA GLU A 43 6.57 22.01 -3.34
C GLU A 43 5.91 22.94 -2.31
N ARG A 44 4.62 22.73 -2.03
CA ARG A 44 3.90 23.49 -0.99
C ARG A 44 4.50 23.30 0.40
N SER A 45 4.92 22.07 0.72
CA SER A 45 5.57 21.79 2.00
C SER A 45 6.92 22.47 2.12
N ILE A 46 7.71 22.48 1.04
CA ILE A 46 9.00 23.21 0.97
C ILE A 46 8.75 24.72 1.18
N GLN A 47 7.80 25.28 0.45
CA GLN A 47 7.45 26.69 0.56
C GLN A 47 7.00 27.07 1.97
N TYR A 48 6.10 26.28 2.57
CA TYR A 48 5.63 26.50 3.95
C TYR A 48 6.79 26.49 4.96
N THR A 49 7.69 25.53 4.83
CA THR A 49 8.85 25.42 5.73
C THR A 49 9.80 26.60 5.57
N LYS A 50 10.06 27.03 4.33
CA LYS A 50 10.87 28.20 4.01
C LYS A 50 10.27 29.51 4.56
N GLU A 51 8.96 29.69 4.43
CA GLU A 51 8.25 30.86 4.95
C GLU A 51 8.28 30.91 6.49
N LYS A 52 8.15 29.76 7.15
CA LYS A 52 8.06 29.70 8.61
C LYS A 52 9.43 29.72 9.31
N TYR A 53 10.42 29.03 8.74
CA TYR A 53 11.72 28.79 9.40
C TYR A 53 12.94 29.34 8.64
N GLY A 54 12.74 29.88 7.43
CA GLY A 54 13.83 30.25 6.53
C GLY A 54 14.43 29.07 5.76
N GLU A 55 15.70 29.18 5.37
CA GLU A 55 16.38 28.11 4.65
C GLU A 55 16.71 26.95 5.60
N THR A 56 16.20 25.77 5.30
CA THR A 56 16.40 24.54 6.08
C THR A 56 16.89 23.40 5.18
N GLU A 57 17.54 22.40 5.77
CA GLU A 57 17.99 21.22 5.03
C GLU A 57 16.84 20.26 4.74
N TYR A 58 15.87 20.15 5.66
CA TYR A 58 14.76 19.20 5.59
C TYR A 58 13.42 19.92 5.35
N ILE A 59 12.50 19.22 4.70
CA ILE A 59 11.13 19.72 4.49
C ILE A 59 10.34 19.71 5.80
N PHE A 60 10.48 18.62 6.57
CA PHE A 60 9.74 18.43 7.82
C PHE A 60 10.66 18.62 9.01
N VAL A 61 10.68 19.81 9.57
CA VAL A 61 11.59 20.21 10.66
C VAL A 61 10.88 20.29 12.02
N ARG A 62 11.65 20.25 13.11
CA ARG A 62 11.11 20.44 14.46
C ARG A 62 10.91 21.92 14.74
N ASP A 63 9.81 22.28 15.41
CA ASP A 63 9.57 23.66 15.85
C ASP A 63 10.65 24.15 16.85
N SER A 64 11.17 23.25 17.69
CA SER A 64 12.20 23.58 18.70
C SER A 64 13.60 23.75 18.12
N ASP A 65 13.90 23.09 16.98
CA ASP A 65 15.18 23.15 16.29
C ASP A 65 14.98 22.84 14.81
N PRO A 66 14.85 23.86 13.95
CA PRO A 66 14.63 23.68 12.51
C PRO A 66 15.83 23.06 11.75
N SER A 67 16.98 22.89 12.37
CA SER A 67 18.10 22.17 11.78
C SER A 67 17.91 20.65 11.76
N LEU A 68 16.95 20.15 12.53
CA LEU A 68 16.68 18.72 12.71
C LEU A 68 15.32 18.32 12.12
N PRO A 69 15.24 17.12 11.48
CA PRO A 69 13.96 16.62 10.95
C PRO A 69 13.02 16.19 12.09
N VAL A 70 11.71 16.24 11.84
CA VAL A 70 10.67 15.75 12.76
C VAL A 70 10.90 14.27 13.07
N GLN A 71 10.75 13.91 14.33
CA GLN A 71 10.84 12.51 14.76
C GLN A 71 9.57 11.73 14.46
N TYR A 72 9.75 10.49 14.02
CA TYR A 72 8.64 9.57 13.76
C TYR A 72 7.71 9.40 14.96
N ASN A 73 8.26 9.22 16.15
CA ASN A 73 7.47 9.01 17.37
C ASN A 73 6.54 10.18 17.67
N TRP A 74 6.97 11.42 17.39
CA TRP A 74 6.12 12.60 17.58
C TRP A 74 4.89 12.55 16.66
N ILE A 75 5.08 12.26 15.36
CA ILE A 75 3.96 12.14 14.41
C ILE A 75 3.04 10.99 14.81
N GLN A 76 3.61 9.84 15.18
CA GLN A 76 2.82 8.69 15.63
C GLN A 76 1.95 9.06 16.84
N THR A 77 2.51 9.76 17.80
CA THR A 77 1.77 10.23 19.00
C THR A 77 0.62 11.15 18.62
N GLN A 78 0.86 12.15 17.74
CA GLN A 78 -0.20 13.07 17.28
C GLN A 78 -1.33 12.33 16.54
N VAL A 79 -1.00 11.41 15.64
CA VAL A 79 -2.00 10.63 14.91
C VAL A 79 -2.81 9.72 15.83
N VAL A 80 -2.14 9.02 16.77
CA VAL A 80 -2.83 8.15 17.75
C VAL A 80 -3.74 8.98 18.67
N GLN A 81 -3.30 10.15 19.09
CA GLN A 81 -4.13 11.07 19.87
C GLN A 81 -5.37 11.50 19.08
N MET A 82 -5.20 11.93 17.84
CA MET A 82 -6.32 12.30 16.96
C MET A 82 -7.31 11.14 16.77
N ILE A 83 -6.81 9.90 16.57
CA ILE A 83 -7.66 8.70 16.46
C ILE A 83 -8.52 8.52 17.70
N ARG A 84 -7.96 8.71 18.89
CA ARG A 84 -8.68 8.61 20.17
C ARG A 84 -9.68 9.75 20.35
N GLU A 85 -9.29 11.00 20.08
CA GLU A 85 -10.15 12.18 20.22
C GLU A 85 -11.35 12.14 19.26
N LYS A 86 -11.15 11.61 18.03
CA LYS A 86 -12.19 11.48 17.01
C LYS A 86 -12.93 10.14 17.07
N ASP A 87 -12.57 9.25 18.00
CA ASP A 87 -13.09 7.88 18.13
C ASP A 87 -13.11 7.12 16.81
N LEU A 88 -12.00 7.20 16.05
CA LEU A 88 -11.88 6.51 14.76
C LEU A 88 -11.74 5.01 15.00
N ARG A 89 -12.67 4.22 14.46
CA ARG A 89 -12.75 2.77 14.65
C ARG A 89 -12.55 2.02 13.34
N ASP A 90 -12.06 0.79 13.46
CA ASP A 90 -11.98 -0.16 12.35
C ASP A 90 -13.36 -0.82 12.11
N ASP A 91 -13.48 -1.64 11.06
CA ASP A 91 -14.70 -2.36 10.70
C ASP A 91 -15.18 -3.34 11.79
N TYR A 92 -14.35 -3.64 12.79
CA TYR A 92 -14.65 -4.49 13.93
C TYR A 92 -15.01 -3.68 15.20
N GLY A 93 -15.13 -2.35 15.09
CA GLY A 93 -15.47 -1.46 16.19
C GLY A 93 -14.33 -1.18 17.18
N ARG A 94 -13.10 -1.60 16.90
CA ARG A 94 -11.91 -1.32 17.71
C ARG A 94 -11.29 0.00 17.30
N LEU A 95 -10.62 0.70 18.21
CA LEU A 95 -9.86 1.89 17.85
C LEU A 95 -8.89 1.58 16.71
N PHE A 96 -8.89 2.44 15.69
CA PHE A 96 -8.06 2.27 14.51
C PHE A 96 -6.58 2.20 14.86
N GLY A 97 -5.92 1.12 14.45
CA GLY A 97 -4.49 0.92 14.68
C GLY A 97 -3.66 1.67 13.64
N PHE A 98 -2.87 2.65 14.08
CA PHE A 98 -1.99 3.42 13.19
C PHE A 98 -0.56 2.89 13.22
N GLY A 99 0.00 2.63 12.05
CA GLY A 99 1.40 2.31 11.88
C GLY A 99 1.86 2.60 10.43
N THR A 100 3.05 3.17 10.25
CA THR A 100 3.56 3.53 8.91
C THR A 100 3.78 2.33 8.00
N HIS A 101 4.02 1.13 8.57
CA HIS A 101 4.10 -0.09 7.78
C HIS A 101 2.80 -0.44 7.07
N MET A 102 1.65 -0.02 7.61
CA MET A 102 0.34 -0.21 7.01
C MET A 102 0.25 0.38 5.60
N TYR A 103 0.74 1.60 5.40
CA TYR A 103 0.79 2.23 4.08
C TYR A 103 1.69 1.48 3.11
N ARG A 104 2.84 0.99 3.59
CA ARG A 104 3.74 0.18 2.77
C ARG A 104 3.10 -1.15 2.37
N HIS A 105 2.42 -1.81 3.29
CA HIS A 105 1.68 -3.05 3.01
C HIS A 105 0.56 -2.82 2.01
N TYR A 106 -0.27 -1.80 2.24
CA TYR A 106 -1.33 -1.43 1.31
C TYR A 106 -0.78 -1.16 -0.10
N TYR A 107 0.26 -0.35 -0.20
CA TYR A 107 0.88 -0.03 -1.48
C TYR A 107 1.46 -1.28 -2.15
N GLY A 108 2.15 -2.14 -1.42
CA GLY A 108 2.69 -3.40 -1.93
C GLY A 108 1.61 -4.36 -2.44
N VAL A 109 0.49 -4.47 -1.73
CA VAL A 109 -0.68 -5.24 -2.18
C VAL A 109 -1.27 -4.65 -3.46
N LYS A 110 -1.45 -3.32 -3.53
CA LYS A 110 -1.96 -2.65 -4.73
C LYS A 110 -1.07 -2.85 -5.96
N LEU A 111 0.24 -2.77 -5.81
CA LEU A 111 1.19 -3.07 -6.90
C LEU A 111 1.08 -4.53 -7.36
N THR A 112 0.80 -5.46 -6.44
CA THR A 112 0.57 -6.87 -6.75
C THR A 112 -0.74 -7.08 -7.52
N GLU A 113 -1.81 -6.39 -7.13
CA GLU A 113 -3.11 -6.41 -7.82
C GLU A 113 -3.03 -5.83 -9.24
N MET A 114 -2.12 -4.89 -9.46
CA MET A 114 -1.79 -4.35 -10.79
C MET A 114 -0.96 -5.32 -11.65
N HIS A 115 -0.70 -6.54 -11.17
CA HIS A 115 0.06 -7.59 -11.86
C HIS A 115 1.50 -7.21 -12.24
N LEU A 116 2.12 -6.27 -11.51
CA LEU A 116 3.52 -5.93 -11.71
C LEU A 116 4.43 -7.11 -11.32
N ASP A 117 5.58 -7.22 -11.99
CA ASP A 117 6.58 -8.24 -11.65
C ASP A 117 7.28 -7.94 -10.31
N ASP A 118 7.87 -8.98 -9.70
CA ASP A 118 8.46 -8.90 -8.37
C ASP A 118 9.64 -7.92 -8.28
N TRP A 119 10.42 -7.77 -9.34
CA TRP A 119 11.54 -6.84 -9.38
C TRP A 119 11.06 -5.39 -9.39
N THR A 120 10.05 -5.10 -10.20
CA THR A 120 9.42 -3.77 -10.25
C THR A 120 8.80 -3.42 -8.90
N ILE A 121 8.07 -4.35 -8.26
CA ILE A 121 7.48 -4.14 -6.93
C ILE A 121 8.59 -3.89 -5.89
N ALA A 122 9.64 -4.71 -5.87
CA ALA A 122 10.76 -4.54 -4.95
C ALA A 122 11.41 -3.17 -5.12
N ARG A 123 11.68 -2.76 -6.35
CA ARG A 123 12.29 -1.46 -6.68
C ARG A 123 11.40 -0.29 -6.24
N LEU A 124 10.09 -0.33 -6.52
CA LEU A 124 9.14 0.71 -6.11
C LEU A 124 9.00 0.83 -4.58
N LEU A 125 9.19 -0.27 -3.86
CA LEU A 125 9.18 -0.30 -2.40
C LEU A 125 10.55 0.01 -1.78
N GLY A 126 11.61 0.15 -2.58
CA GLY A 126 12.98 0.35 -2.09
C GLY A 126 13.55 -0.87 -1.37
N HIS A 127 13.14 -2.08 -1.78
CA HIS A 127 13.71 -3.33 -1.28
C HIS A 127 14.95 -3.73 -2.08
N SER A 128 15.99 -4.19 -1.40
CA SER A 128 17.19 -4.75 -2.02
C SER A 128 17.00 -6.18 -2.56
N SER A 129 15.88 -6.83 -2.22
CA SER A 129 15.56 -8.21 -2.59
C SER A 129 14.08 -8.40 -2.88
N VAL A 130 13.77 -9.25 -3.85
CA VAL A 130 12.40 -9.66 -4.18
C VAL A 130 11.75 -10.57 -3.12
N HIS A 131 12.53 -11.10 -2.17
CA HIS A 131 12.03 -12.06 -1.19
C HIS A 131 10.80 -11.53 -0.41
N ASN A 132 10.81 -10.26 -0.06
CA ASN A 132 9.72 -9.63 0.68
C ASN A 132 8.44 -9.41 -0.16
N VAL A 133 8.54 -9.47 -1.49
CA VAL A 133 7.37 -9.30 -2.38
C VAL A 133 6.41 -10.47 -2.25
N LYS A 134 6.89 -11.68 -1.98
CA LYS A 134 6.07 -12.89 -1.73
C LYS A 134 5.05 -12.66 -0.62
N TYR A 135 5.37 -11.84 0.38
CA TYR A 135 4.47 -11.49 1.46
C TYR A 135 3.26 -10.70 0.95
N TYR A 136 3.46 -9.72 0.08
CA TYR A 136 2.38 -8.92 -0.50
C TYR A 136 1.49 -9.74 -1.43
N ARG A 137 2.06 -10.66 -2.21
CA ARG A 137 1.29 -11.60 -3.04
C ARG A 137 0.40 -12.51 -2.20
N LYS A 138 0.91 -13.03 -1.09
CA LYS A 138 0.13 -13.83 -0.17
C LYS A 138 -1.04 -13.05 0.43
N MET A 139 -0.80 -11.79 0.84
CA MET A 139 -1.86 -10.90 1.35
C MET A 139 -2.90 -10.58 0.28
N SER A 140 -2.49 -10.24 -0.94
CA SER A 140 -3.39 -9.97 -2.05
C SER A 140 -4.29 -11.17 -2.36
N ASN A 141 -3.72 -12.38 -2.42
CA ASN A 141 -4.49 -13.60 -2.64
C ASN A 141 -5.47 -13.90 -1.50
N GLN A 142 -5.10 -13.59 -0.27
CA GLN A 142 -5.97 -13.78 0.89
C GLN A 142 -7.14 -12.80 0.87
N ILE A 143 -6.89 -11.52 0.58
CA ILE A 143 -7.94 -10.50 0.42
C ILE A 143 -8.93 -10.90 -0.69
N LEU A 144 -8.41 -11.29 -1.87
CA LEU A 144 -9.22 -11.75 -2.98
C LEU A 144 -10.06 -13.00 -2.60
N ALA A 145 -9.47 -13.93 -1.85
CA ALA A 145 -10.17 -15.12 -1.36
C ALA A 145 -11.30 -14.75 -0.40
N ASP A 146 -11.11 -13.77 0.47
CA ASP A 146 -12.12 -13.31 1.43
C ASP A 146 -13.23 -12.52 0.74
N GLU A 147 -12.88 -11.61 -0.18
CA GLU A 147 -13.84 -10.82 -0.96
C GLU A 147 -14.75 -11.71 -1.84
N THR A 148 -14.17 -12.76 -2.43
CA THR A 148 -14.91 -13.67 -3.32
C THR A 148 -15.61 -14.82 -2.60
N ARG A 149 -15.40 -14.99 -1.29
CA ARG A 149 -15.93 -16.13 -0.52
C ARG A 149 -17.45 -16.30 -0.67
N LYS A 150 -18.22 -15.24 -0.46
CA LYS A 150 -19.68 -15.28 -0.59
C LYS A 150 -20.16 -15.68 -2.00
N VAL A 151 -19.46 -15.19 -3.02
CA VAL A 151 -19.76 -15.52 -4.41
C VAL A 151 -19.43 -16.99 -4.69
N ARG A 152 -18.28 -17.47 -4.21
CA ARG A 152 -17.87 -18.88 -4.36
C ARG A 152 -18.81 -19.83 -3.61
N GLU A 153 -19.21 -19.49 -2.38
CA GLU A 153 -20.19 -20.27 -1.61
C GLU A 153 -21.53 -20.37 -2.35
N ARG A 154 -22.02 -19.25 -2.91
CA ARG A 154 -23.27 -19.23 -3.69
C ARG A 154 -23.15 -20.03 -4.98
N LEU A 155 -22.02 -19.92 -5.70
CA LEU A 155 -21.75 -20.74 -6.90
C LEU A 155 -21.67 -22.23 -6.56
N SER A 156 -21.00 -22.59 -5.46
CA SER A 156 -20.92 -23.98 -4.99
C SER A 156 -22.29 -24.55 -4.66
N GLN A 157 -23.15 -23.76 -3.99
CA GLN A 157 -24.54 -24.17 -3.72
C GLN A 157 -25.34 -24.39 -5.02
N MET A 158 -25.26 -23.43 -5.96
CA MET A 158 -25.90 -23.56 -7.27
C MET A 158 -25.43 -24.79 -8.05
N ILE A 159 -24.13 -25.11 -8.00
CA ILE A 159 -23.57 -26.29 -8.63
C ILE A 159 -24.10 -27.55 -7.96
N LEU A 160 -24.11 -27.63 -6.62
CA LEU A 160 -24.63 -28.78 -5.88
C LEU A 160 -26.13 -28.99 -6.13
N GLU A 161 -26.94 -27.94 -6.11
CA GLU A 161 -28.35 -28.00 -6.41
C GLU A 161 -28.63 -28.50 -7.83
N ASN A 162 -27.79 -28.16 -8.80
CA ASN A 162 -27.91 -28.63 -10.19
C ASN A 162 -27.31 -30.05 -10.38
N LEU A 163 -26.28 -30.44 -9.60
CA LEU A 163 -25.69 -31.76 -9.69
C LEU A 163 -26.71 -32.87 -9.25
N ASP A 164 -27.58 -32.61 -8.30
CA ASP A 164 -28.65 -33.54 -7.91
C ASP A 164 -29.64 -33.82 -9.05
N GLY A 165 -29.83 -32.87 -9.98
CA GLY A 165 -30.55 -33.06 -11.24
C GLY A 165 -29.74 -33.81 -12.31
N TRP A 166 -28.47 -33.51 -12.44
CA TRP A 166 -27.60 -34.10 -13.48
C TRP A 166 -27.14 -35.53 -13.16
N GLY A 167 -27.12 -35.91 -11.88
CA GLY A 167 -26.71 -37.26 -11.47
C GLY A 167 -27.56 -38.37 -12.10
N LYS A 168 -28.87 -38.13 -12.21
CA LYS A 168 -29.79 -39.10 -12.81
C LYS A 168 -29.72 -39.14 -14.34
N GLU A 169 -29.56 -38.01 -15.01
CA GLU A 169 -29.38 -37.95 -16.46
C GLU A 169 -28.03 -38.49 -16.90
N TYR A 170 -26.94 -38.22 -16.14
CA TYR A 170 -25.62 -38.73 -16.45
C TYR A 170 -25.49 -40.26 -16.27
N GLU A 171 -26.14 -40.83 -15.28
CA GLU A 171 -26.22 -42.29 -15.13
C GLU A 171 -27.03 -42.92 -16.30
N GLN A 172 -28.08 -42.29 -16.77
CA GLN A 172 -28.84 -42.74 -17.90
C GLN A 172 -28.07 -42.73 -19.20
N VAL A 173 -27.35 -41.65 -19.47
CA VAL A 173 -26.41 -41.53 -20.64
C VAL A 173 -25.29 -42.56 -20.57
N ARG A 174 -24.77 -42.85 -19.38
CA ARG A 174 -23.70 -43.86 -19.19
C ARG A 174 -24.21 -45.30 -19.42
N TYR A 175 -25.45 -45.57 -19.07
CA TYR A 175 -26.12 -46.86 -19.38
C TYR A 175 -26.34 -47.00 -20.89
N ASP A 176 -26.82 -45.97 -21.58
CA ASP A 176 -27.06 -46.00 -23.03
C ASP A 176 -25.81 -46.20 -23.89
N VAL A 177 -24.63 -45.69 -23.40
CA VAL A 177 -23.32 -45.86 -24.07
C VAL A 177 -22.69 -47.22 -23.80
N SER A 178 -23.01 -47.88 -22.65
CA SER A 178 -22.46 -49.18 -22.29
C SER A 178 -23.24 -50.38 -22.93
N CYS A 179 -24.38 -50.09 -23.52
CA CYS A 179 -25.23 -51.11 -24.18
C CYS A 179 -25.09 -51.17 -25.71
N LYS A 180 -24.08 -50.49 -26.27
CA LYS A 180 -23.65 -50.61 -27.66
C LYS A 180 -22.24 -51.18 -27.72
#